data_d8895784190b999699af7ce29a84017a
#
_entry.id   d8895784190b999699af7ce29a84017a
#
_cell.length_a   1.000
_cell.length_b   1.000
_cell.length_c   1.000
_cell.angle_alpha   90.00
_cell.angle_beta   90.00
_cell.angle_gamma   90.00
#
_symmetry.space_group_name_H-M   'P 1'
#
loop_
_entity.id
_entity.type
_entity.pdbx_description
1 polymer ?
#
loop_
_entity_poly.entity_id
_entity_poly.type
_entity_poly.pdbx_seq_one_letter_code
_entity_poly.pdbx_strand_id
1 'polypeptide(L)'
;VFTAGTASSPAKAAIRAVTEVAQLGGDFCTGACYEASGLPKFTILDDIAWLLKGDTIQLDDLPSALSDDIRQELLTGVNGLAPINVYAVETTNKDVGVPAHYTIAPGLSFRERDRNQSVGLFVGRKVSEEQDVPTARRSLETIASVYPVALFLPFFAGMLSMREQRYDDACDLFVQSIDRQPENDSRALAAFYAGYTAVLTQKWEKAEPLLQMAADLCPG
;
A
#
# COMPACT_ATOMS: atom_id res chain seq x y z
N VAL A 1 24.68 -2.38 -3.52
CA VAL A 1 23.29 -2.76 -3.88
C VAL A 1 23.28 -4.23 -4.24
N PHE A 2 22.31 -4.98 -3.77
CA PHE A 2 22.01 -6.31 -4.26
C PHE A 2 20.53 -6.39 -4.64
N THR A 3 20.22 -7.22 -5.61
CA THR A 3 18.86 -7.37 -6.13
C THR A 3 18.56 -8.85 -6.40
N ALA A 4 17.29 -9.15 -6.57
CA ALA A 4 16.84 -10.46 -7.00
C ALA A 4 16.01 -10.32 -8.28
N GLY A 5 16.16 -11.26 -9.19
CA GLY A 5 15.34 -11.33 -10.39
C GLY A 5 14.49 -12.59 -10.40
N THR A 6 13.26 -12.47 -10.85
CA THR A 6 12.35 -13.60 -11.04
C THR A 6 11.81 -13.60 -12.45
N ALA A 7 11.86 -14.75 -13.09
CA ALA A 7 11.30 -14.97 -14.41
C ALA A 7 11.04 -16.48 -14.64
N SER A 8 10.40 -16.81 -15.76
CA SER A 8 10.11 -18.18 -16.18
C SER A 8 11.35 -19.00 -16.56
N SER A 9 12.48 -18.34 -16.85
CA SER A 9 13.75 -19.02 -17.08
C SER A 9 14.88 -18.40 -16.26
N PRO A 10 15.89 -19.21 -15.87
CA PRO A 10 17.03 -18.73 -15.09
C PRO A 10 17.78 -17.57 -15.76
N ALA A 11 18.01 -17.66 -17.07
CA ALA A 11 18.68 -16.60 -17.83
C ALA A 11 17.91 -15.26 -17.78
N LYS A 12 16.59 -15.28 -17.97
CA LYS A 12 15.75 -14.09 -17.85
C LYS A 12 15.72 -13.56 -16.41
N ALA A 13 15.71 -14.44 -15.40
CA ALA A 13 15.78 -14.04 -14.01
C ALA A 13 17.11 -13.32 -13.70
N ALA A 14 18.23 -13.85 -14.18
CA ALA A 14 19.55 -13.22 -14.04
C ALA A 14 19.60 -11.83 -14.72
N ILE A 15 19.10 -11.73 -15.95
CA ILE A 15 19.01 -10.45 -16.68
C ILE A 15 18.20 -9.43 -15.87
N ARG A 16 17.04 -9.82 -15.30
CA ARG A 16 16.22 -8.92 -14.46
C ARG A 16 16.97 -8.48 -13.22
N ALA A 17 17.67 -9.39 -12.53
CA ALA A 17 18.47 -9.03 -11.38
C ALA A 17 19.52 -7.97 -11.71
N VAL A 18 20.23 -8.14 -12.83
CA VAL A 18 21.27 -7.18 -13.29
C VAL A 18 20.66 -5.83 -13.68
N THR A 19 19.55 -5.82 -14.41
CA THR A 19 18.89 -4.57 -14.80
C THR A 19 18.32 -3.83 -13.58
N GLU A 20 17.86 -4.56 -12.57
CA GLU A 20 17.38 -3.98 -11.31
C GLU A 20 18.52 -3.34 -10.51
N VAL A 21 19.74 -3.89 -10.56
CA VAL A 21 20.91 -3.22 -9.96
C VAL A 21 21.12 -1.84 -10.58
N ALA A 22 21.04 -1.74 -11.90
CA ALA A 22 21.20 -0.46 -12.59
C ALA A 22 20.08 0.54 -12.22
N GLN A 23 18.85 0.05 -12.08
CA GLN A 23 17.70 0.88 -11.73
C GLN A 23 17.75 1.35 -10.26
N LEU A 24 18.10 0.46 -9.33
CA LEU A 24 18.10 0.76 -7.88
C LEU A 24 19.43 1.32 -7.38
N GLY A 25 20.49 1.16 -8.14
CA GLY A 25 21.81 1.67 -7.83
C GLY A 25 21.86 3.20 -7.78
N GLY A 26 20.92 3.84 -8.45
CA GLY A 26 20.86 5.28 -8.53
C GLY A 26 22.07 5.88 -9.24
N ASP A 27 22.42 7.09 -8.86
CA ASP A 27 23.62 7.74 -9.34
C ASP A 27 24.83 7.33 -8.48
N PHE A 28 25.66 6.46 -9.03
CA PHE A 28 26.88 6.00 -8.35
C PHE A 28 27.89 7.13 -8.08
N CYS A 29 27.84 8.21 -8.85
CA CYS A 29 28.74 9.34 -8.68
C CYS A 29 28.35 10.21 -7.48
N THR A 30 27.06 10.42 -7.27
CA THR A 30 26.55 11.25 -6.16
C THR A 30 26.19 10.44 -4.93
N GLY A 31 26.12 9.11 -5.04
CA GLY A 31 25.63 8.24 -3.98
C GLY A 31 24.12 8.35 -3.73
N ALA A 32 23.39 9.08 -4.58
CA ALA A 32 21.94 9.19 -4.47
C ALA A 32 21.28 7.83 -4.71
N CYS A 33 20.30 7.47 -3.88
CA CYS A 33 19.50 6.28 -4.02
C CYS A 33 18.04 6.68 -4.22
N TYR A 34 17.38 6.13 -5.23
CA TYR A 34 15.99 6.47 -5.55
C TYR A 34 14.99 6.01 -4.49
N GLU A 35 15.37 5.03 -3.67
CA GLU A 35 14.43 4.45 -2.75
C GLU A 35 14.81 4.66 -1.29
N ALA A 36 13.96 5.37 -0.59
CA ALA A 36 13.90 5.33 0.86
C ALA A 36 13.08 4.09 1.27
N SER A 37 13.70 2.90 1.29
CA SER A 37 13.06 1.76 1.92
C SER A 37 13.35 1.78 3.42
N GLY A 38 12.35 1.45 4.27
CA GLY A 38 12.54 1.25 5.70
C GLY A 38 13.35 -0.02 6.06
N LEU A 39 13.84 -0.75 5.04
CA LEU A 39 14.66 -1.94 5.25
C LEU A 39 16.08 -1.55 5.70
N PRO A 40 16.72 -2.37 6.56
CA PRO A 40 18.11 -2.16 6.95
C PRO A 40 19.02 -2.03 5.74
N LYS A 41 19.89 -1.04 5.77
CA LYS A 41 20.90 -0.82 4.75
C LYS A 41 22.21 -1.47 5.20
N PHE A 42 22.83 -2.24 4.34
CA PHE A 42 24.19 -2.70 4.59
C PHE A 42 25.19 -1.64 4.12
N THR A 43 26.30 -1.54 4.83
CA THR A 43 27.37 -0.58 4.55
C THR A 43 28.66 -1.26 4.14
N ILE A 44 28.86 -2.50 4.56
CA ILE A 44 30.02 -3.32 4.24
C ILE A 44 29.56 -4.68 3.71
N LEU A 45 30.43 -5.37 2.95
CA LEU A 45 30.11 -6.68 2.37
C LEU A 45 29.85 -7.76 3.43
N ASP A 46 30.45 -7.63 4.59
CA ASP A 46 30.24 -8.59 5.69
C ASP A 46 28.79 -8.63 6.18
N ASP A 47 28.05 -7.53 6.06
CA ASP A 47 26.62 -7.47 6.42
C ASP A 47 25.76 -8.42 5.55
N ILE A 48 26.25 -8.76 4.36
CA ILE A 48 25.60 -9.67 3.40
C ILE A 48 26.35 -10.97 3.19
N ALA A 49 27.36 -11.27 4.04
CA ALA A 49 28.18 -12.48 3.92
C ALA A 49 27.36 -13.78 3.98
N TRP A 50 26.17 -13.72 4.57
CA TRP A 50 25.23 -14.85 4.60
C TRP A 50 24.80 -15.30 3.18
N LEU A 51 24.76 -14.40 2.20
CA LEU A 51 24.46 -14.74 0.80
C LEU A 51 25.56 -15.65 0.20
N LEU A 52 26.79 -15.53 0.69
CA LEU A 52 27.93 -16.31 0.20
C LEU A 52 28.13 -17.64 0.93
N LYS A 53 27.33 -17.90 1.98
CA LYS A 53 27.45 -19.11 2.81
C LYS A 53 26.54 -20.26 2.37
N GLY A 54 25.63 -20.01 1.43
CA GLY A 54 24.73 -21.03 0.89
C GLY A 54 25.41 -21.95 -0.12
N ASP A 55 24.71 -23.02 -0.45
CA ASP A 55 25.12 -23.90 -1.55
C ASP A 55 25.07 -23.15 -2.87
N THR A 56 26.04 -23.41 -3.71
CA THR A 56 26.06 -22.84 -5.09
C THR A 56 25.46 -23.85 -6.06
N ILE A 57 24.62 -23.34 -6.96
CA ILE A 57 24.03 -24.12 -8.06
C ILE A 57 24.41 -23.46 -9.39
N GLN A 58 24.63 -24.25 -10.41
CA GLN A 58 24.85 -23.72 -11.74
C GLN A 58 23.54 -23.11 -12.28
N LEU A 59 23.66 -22.04 -13.05
CA LEU A 59 22.48 -21.35 -13.60
C LEU A 59 21.62 -22.27 -14.47
N ASP A 60 22.28 -23.18 -15.21
CA ASP A 60 21.61 -24.11 -16.11
C ASP A 60 20.93 -25.28 -15.39
N ASP A 61 21.28 -25.52 -14.12
CA ASP A 61 20.64 -26.55 -13.27
C ASP A 61 19.37 -26.03 -12.57
N LEU A 62 19.10 -24.75 -12.66
CA LEU A 62 17.87 -24.17 -12.08
C LEU A 62 16.65 -24.58 -12.91
N PRO A 63 15.51 -24.85 -12.23
CA PRO A 63 14.28 -25.21 -12.93
C PRO A 63 13.79 -24.08 -13.83
N SER A 64 13.26 -24.44 -14.99
CA SER A 64 12.68 -23.51 -15.94
C SER A 64 11.17 -23.80 -16.10
N ALA A 65 10.35 -22.76 -16.02
CA ALA A 65 8.93 -22.79 -16.34
C ALA A 65 8.65 -22.22 -17.74
N LEU A 66 9.70 -21.93 -18.52
CA LEU A 66 9.56 -21.37 -19.86
C LEU A 66 8.79 -22.35 -20.78
N SER A 67 7.79 -21.84 -21.46
CA SER A 67 6.98 -22.57 -22.43
C SER A 67 6.68 -21.69 -23.63
N ASP A 68 6.51 -22.28 -24.82
CA ASP A 68 6.00 -21.58 -25.99
C ASP A 68 4.49 -21.24 -25.84
N ASP A 69 3.79 -21.94 -24.94
CA ASP A 69 2.43 -21.61 -24.53
C ASP A 69 2.45 -20.78 -23.24
N ILE A 70 2.14 -19.49 -23.36
CA ILE A 70 2.06 -18.54 -22.23
C ILE A 70 1.10 -19.04 -21.14
N ARG A 71 0.03 -19.76 -21.52
CA ARG A 71 -0.91 -20.31 -20.55
C ARG A 71 -0.25 -21.37 -19.67
N GLN A 72 0.55 -22.25 -20.27
CA GLN A 72 1.28 -23.27 -19.52
C GLN A 72 2.33 -22.64 -18.61
N GLU A 73 3.03 -21.62 -19.09
CA GLU A 73 4.00 -20.87 -18.31
C GLU A 73 3.32 -20.22 -17.08
N LEU A 74 2.16 -19.56 -17.29
CA LEU A 74 1.36 -18.97 -16.21
C LEU A 74 0.91 -20.02 -15.19
N LEU A 75 0.35 -21.14 -15.67
CA LEU A 75 -0.15 -22.20 -14.78
C LEU A 75 0.99 -22.83 -13.97
N THR A 76 2.17 -23.00 -14.55
CA THR A 76 3.36 -23.48 -13.84
C THR A 76 3.74 -22.53 -12.72
N GLY A 77 3.75 -21.23 -12.99
CA GLY A 77 4.01 -20.20 -11.98
C GLY A 77 2.99 -20.18 -10.85
N VAL A 78 1.69 -20.24 -11.19
CA VAL A 78 0.60 -20.25 -10.20
C VAL A 78 0.66 -21.52 -9.35
N ASN A 79 0.88 -22.69 -9.95
CA ASN A 79 0.99 -23.96 -9.22
C ASN A 79 2.22 -23.98 -8.29
N GLY A 80 3.32 -23.31 -8.68
CA GLY A 80 4.51 -23.17 -7.86
C GLY A 80 4.28 -22.33 -6.61
N LEU A 81 3.22 -21.53 -6.56
CA LEU A 81 2.84 -20.74 -5.38
C LEU A 81 1.93 -21.49 -4.41
N ALA A 82 1.49 -22.71 -4.74
CA ALA A 82 0.61 -23.47 -3.84
C ALA A 82 1.23 -23.61 -2.42
N PRO A 83 0.44 -23.48 -1.33
CA PRO A 83 -1.02 -23.37 -1.26
C PRO A 83 -1.59 -21.94 -1.38
N ILE A 84 -0.81 -20.97 -1.81
CA ILE A 84 -1.23 -19.57 -1.92
C ILE A 84 -2.15 -19.42 -3.14
N ASN A 85 -3.33 -18.86 -2.91
CA ASN A 85 -4.24 -18.51 -4.00
C ASN A 85 -3.79 -17.26 -4.73
N VAL A 86 -3.88 -17.27 -6.05
CA VAL A 86 -3.60 -16.10 -6.89
C VAL A 86 -4.91 -15.61 -7.50
N TYR A 87 -5.19 -14.35 -7.32
CA TYR A 87 -6.37 -13.68 -7.87
C TYR A 87 -5.94 -12.69 -8.95
N ALA A 88 -6.70 -12.61 -10.03
CA ALA A 88 -6.51 -11.60 -11.05
C ALA A 88 -7.76 -10.71 -11.12
N VAL A 89 -7.56 -9.41 -11.01
CA VAL A 89 -8.60 -8.39 -11.17
C VAL A 89 -8.41 -7.74 -12.52
N GLU A 90 -9.44 -7.77 -13.35
CA GLU A 90 -9.42 -7.08 -14.64
C GLU A 90 -9.45 -5.56 -14.41
N THR A 91 -8.47 -4.87 -14.97
CA THR A 91 -8.32 -3.42 -14.90
C THR A 91 -8.24 -2.78 -16.28
N THR A 92 -8.70 -3.49 -17.30
CA THR A 92 -8.71 -3.03 -18.69
C THR A 92 -9.43 -1.70 -18.83
N ASN A 93 -8.73 -0.68 -19.33
CA ASN A 93 -9.38 0.55 -19.76
C ASN A 93 -10.09 0.28 -21.10
N LYS A 94 -11.42 0.43 -21.09
CA LYS A 94 -12.27 0.12 -22.27
C LYS A 94 -12.00 1.03 -23.46
N ASP A 95 -11.56 2.27 -23.21
CA ASP A 95 -11.27 3.25 -24.27
C ASP A 95 -9.94 2.96 -24.96
N VAL A 96 -8.99 2.34 -24.24
CA VAL A 96 -7.68 1.93 -24.76
C VAL A 96 -7.74 0.56 -25.40
N GLY A 97 -8.59 -0.34 -24.88
CA GLY A 97 -8.79 -1.68 -25.42
C GLY A 97 -7.63 -2.65 -25.23
N VAL A 98 -6.61 -2.29 -24.44
CA VAL A 98 -5.49 -3.18 -24.11
C VAL A 98 -5.80 -3.91 -22.82
N PRO A 99 -5.85 -5.27 -22.82
CA PRO A 99 -6.11 -6.04 -21.62
C PRO A 99 -5.07 -5.76 -20.54
N ALA A 100 -5.55 -5.44 -19.35
CA ALA A 100 -4.72 -5.21 -18.17
C ALA A 100 -5.32 -5.90 -16.95
N HIS A 101 -4.46 -6.48 -16.12
CA HIS A 101 -4.89 -7.19 -14.91
C HIS A 101 -3.99 -6.78 -13.73
N TYR A 102 -4.58 -6.68 -12.57
CA TYR A 102 -3.89 -6.56 -11.29
C TYR A 102 -3.90 -7.91 -10.60
N THR A 103 -2.72 -8.45 -10.28
CA THR A 103 -2.60 -9.77 -9.66
C THR A 103 -2.36 -9.63 -8.16
N ILE A 104 -3.09 -10.41 -7.37
CA ILE A 104 -3.03 -10.41 -5.91
C ILE A 104 -2.75 -11.84 -5.44
N ALA A 105 -1.74 -12.02 -4.61
CA ALA A 105 -1.40 -13.29 -3.97
C ALA A 105 -1.33 -13.09 -2.44
N PRO A 106 -2.47 -13.20 -1.71
CA PRO A 106 -2.48 -13.00 -0.27
C PRO A 106 -1.59 -13.99 0.45
N GLY A 107 -0.81 -13.52 1.41
CA GLY A 107 0.13 -14.34 2.17
C GLY A 107 1.57 -14.27 1.67
N LEU A 108 1.83 -13.68 0.50
CA LEU A 108 3.17 -13.28 0.11
C LEU A 108 3.56 -11.98 0.82
N SER A 109 4.81 -11.92 1.27
CA SER A 109 5.35 -10.70 1.83
C SER A 109 5.61 -9.69 0.73
N PHE A 110 5.05 -8.49 0.88
CA PHE A 110 5.37 -7.37 0.01
C PHE A 110 6.80 -6.90 0.24
N ARG A 111 7.45 -6.51 -0.83
CA ARG A 111 8.60 -5.61 -0.77
C ARG A 111 8.09 -4.18 -0.55
N GLU A 112 7.37 -3.97 0.54
CA GLU A 112 6.75 -2.69 0.81
C GLU A 112 7.70 -1.74 1.53
N ARG A 113 7.63 -0.51 1.11
CA ARG A 113 8.29 0.63 1.74
C ARG A 113 7.57 1.05 3.00
N ASP A 114 6.27 0.88 3.00
CA ASP A 114 5.39 1.15 4.13
C ASP A 114 4.51 -0.09 4.38
N ARG A 115 4.82 -0.80 5.47
CA ARG A 115 4.08 -1.98 5.90
C ARG A 115 2.71 -1.64 6.51
N ASN A 116 2.49 -0.36 6.76
CA ASN A 116 1.31 0.12 7.46
C ASN A 116 0.22 0.59 6.51
N GLN A 117 0.48 0.64 5.19
CA GLN A 117 -0.55 0.98 4.21
C GLN A 117 -1.63 -0.10 4.15
N SER A 118 -2.78 0.25 4.64
CA SER A 118 -3.97 -0.59 4.57
C SER A 118 -4.63 -0.44 3.20
N VAL A 119 -4.86 -1.57 2.49
CA VAL A 119 -5.68 -1.59 1.27
C VAL A 119 -7.06 -0.97 1.54
N GLY A 120 -7.62 -1.23 2.72
CA GLY A 120 -8.88 -0.66 3.15
C GLY A 120 -8.85 0.86 3.25
N LEU A 121 -7.75 1.44 3.74
CA LEU A 121 -7.55 2.89 3.78
C LEU A 121 -7.56 3.47 2.36
N PHE A 122 -6.82 2.86 1.43
CA PHE A 122 -6.80 3.28 0.02
C PHE A 122 -8.18 3.19 -0.63
N VAL A 123 -8.89 2.08 -0.44
CA VAL A 123 -10.26 1.88 -0.99
C VAL A 123 -11.24 2.89 -0.37
N GLY A 124 -11.19 3.08 0.94
CA GLY A 124 -12.03 4.06 1.63
C GLY A 124 -11.81 5.48 1.12
N ARG A 125 -10.56 5.87 0.89
CA ARG A 125 -10.18 7.15 0.31
C ARG A 125 -10.76 7.29 -1.11
N LYS A 126 -10.51 6.33 -1.98
CA LYS A 126 -10.99 6.33 -3.36
C LYS A 126 -12.53 6.44 -3.43
N VAL A 127 -13.23 5.65 -2.62
CA VAL A 127 -14.69 5.71 -2.53
C VAL A 127 -15.17 7.08 -2.08
N SER A 128 -14.57 7.65 -1.04
CA SER A 128 -15.01 8.92 -0.47
C SER A 128 -14.69 10.14 -1.33
N GLU A 129 -13.65 10.07 -2.17
CA GLU A 129 -13.22 11.18 -3.02
C GLU A 129 -13.85 11.16 -4.41
N GLU A 130 -13.93 9.97 -5.04
CA GLU A 130 -14.30 9.84 -6.46
C GLU A 130 -15.81 9.62 -6.71
N GLN A 131 -16.53 9.07 -5.75
CA GLN A 131 -17.96 8.78 -5.91
C GLN A 131 -18.84 9.96 -5.47
N ASP A 132 -20.07 10.00 -5.96
CA ASP A 132 -21.10 10.84 -5.37
C ASP A 132 -21.42 10.36 -3.94
N VAL A 133 -21.88 11.29 -3.09
CA VAL A 133 -22.00 10.97 -1.65
C VAL A 133 -22.97 9.82 -1.35
N PRO A 134 -24.15 9.70 -1.98
CA PRO A 134 -25.05 8.57 -1.75
C PRO A 134 -24.42 7.22 -2.14
N THR A 135 -23.70 7.17 -3.25
CA THR A 135 -23.00 5.96 -3.70
C THR A 135 -21.83 5.62 -2.78
N ALA A 136 -21.04 6.62 -2.40
CA ALA A 136 -19.93 6.47 -1.46
C ALA A 136 -20.41 5.93 -0.09
N ARG A 137 -21.55 6.42 0.44
CA ARG A 137 -22.13 5.90 1.68
C ARG A 137 -22.46 4.41 1.57
N ARG A 138 -23.18 4.01 0.52
CA ARG A 138 -23.49 2.59 0.29
C ARG A 138 -22.25 1.73 0.16
N SER A 139 -21.22 2.25 -0.49
CA SER A 139 -19.93 1.56 -0.60
C SER A 139 -19.24 1.39 0.75
N LEU A 140 -19.23 2.42 1.60
CA LEU A 140 -18.69 2.33 2.96
C LEU A 140 -19.51 1.37 3.84
N GLU A 141 -20.84 1.35 3.72
CA GLU A 141 -21.71 0.38 4.40
C GLU A 141 -21.40 -1.05 3.96
N THR A 142 -21.17 -1.26 2.66
CA THR A 142 -20.77 -2.57 2.13
C THR A 142 -19.41 -2.98 2.71
N ILE A 143 -18.42 -2.07 2.75
CA ILE A 143 -17.13 -2.33 3.38
C ILE A 143 -17.33 -2.68 4.86
N ALA A 144 -18.15 -1.93 5.58
CA ALA A 144 -18.45 -2.19 6.99
C ALA A 144 -19.09 -3.56 7.24
N SER A 145 -19.94 -4.03 6.31
CA SER A 145 -20.58 -5.34 6.42
C SER A 145 -19.60 -6.49 6.23
N VAL A 146 -18.61 -6.33 5.37
CA VAL A 146 -17.58 -7.34 5.06
C VAL A 146 -16.40 -7.25 6.04
N TYR A 147 -16.07 -6.04 6.48
CA TYR A 147 -14.95 -5.75 7.36
C TYR A 147 -15.35 -4.82 8.52
N PRO A 148 -16.14 -5.33 9.48
CA PRO A 148 -16.72 -4.51 10.55
C PRO A 148 -15.68 -3.91 11.53
N VAL A 149 -14.49 -4.49 11.58
CA VAL A 149 -13.37 -4.01 12.41
C VAL A 149 -12.49 -2.96 11.71
N ALA A 150 -12.87 -2.49 10.54
CA ALA A 150 -12.11 -1.50 9.79
C ALA A 150 -12.02 -0.17 10.55
N LEU A 151 -10.80 0.17 10.97
CA LEU A 151 -10.52 1.33 11.82
C LEU A 151 -10.69 2.67 11.09
N PHE A 152 -10.60 2.65 9.77
CA PHE A 152 -10.68 3.83 8.90
C PHE A 152 -12.12 4.28 8.57
N LEU A 153 -13.14 3.45 8.80
CA LEU A 153 -14.53 3.76 8.42
C LEU A 153 -15.06 5.07 9.00
N PRO A 154 -14.88 5.38 10.31
CA PRO A 154 -15.37 6.64 10.85
C PRO A 154 -14.73 7.85 10.18
N PHE A 155 -13.45 7.77 9.83
CA PHE A 155 -12.74 8.86 9.14
C PHE A 155 -13.39 9.18 7.78
N PHE A 156 -13.60 8.17 6.95
CA PHE A 156 -14.21 8.38 5.64
C PHE A 156 -15.70 8.73 5.71
N ALA A 157 -16.43 8.23 6.70
CA ALA A 157 -17.79 8.68 6.97
C ALA A 157 -17.83 10.18 7.36
N GLY A 158 -16.84 10.63 8.13
CA GLY A 158 -16.62 12.04 8.45
C GLY A 158 -16.34 12.89 7.21
N MET A 159 -15.48 12.40 6.30
CA MET A 159 -15.22 13.07 5.01
C MET A 159 -16.48 13.23 4.17
N LEU A 160 -17.34 12.22 4.12
CA LEU A 160 -18.63 12.33 3.41
C LEU A 160 -19.58 13.32 4.08
N SER A 161 -19.62 13.33 5.42
CA SER A 161 -20.42 14.32 6.17
C SER A 161 -19.92 15.76 5.92
N MET A 162 -18.61 15.97 5.79
CA MET A 162 -18.04 17.26 5.37
C MET A 162 -18.50 17.68 3.97
N ARG A 163 -18.48 16.76 3.01
CA ARG A 163 -18.96 17.03 1.64
C ARG A 163 -20.43 17.43 1.60
N GLU A 164 -21.22 16.95 2.55
CA GLU A 164 -22.63 17.32 2.74
C GLU A 164 -22.81 18.56 3.61
N GLN A 165 -21.73 19.21 4.05
CA GLN A 165 -21.72 20.35 4.95
C GLN A 165 -22.36 20.06 6.33
N ARG A 166 -22.41 18.79 6.72
CA ARG A 166 -22.85 18.34 8.05
C ARG A 166 -21.66 18.30 9.00
N TYR A 167 -21.16 19.51 9.32
CA TYR A 167 -19.89 19.65 10.02
C TYR A 167 -19.89 19.12 11.43
N ASP A 168 -21.03 19.16 12.13
CA ASP A 168 -21.14 18.61 13.48
C ASP A 168 -21.03 17.08 13.47
N ASP A 169 -21.76 16.43 12.58
CA ASP A 169 -21.66 14.98 12.37
C ASP A 169 -20.25 14.57 11.94
N ALA A 170 -19.64 15.35 11.07
CA ALA A 170 -18.27 15.12 10.62
C ALA A 170 -17.27 15.22 11.78
N CYS A 171 -17.40 16.24 12.62
CA CYS A 171 -16.56 16.42 13.81
C CYS A 171 -16.64 15.20 14.73
N ASP A 172 -17.83 14.72 15.03
CA ASP A 172 -18.03 13.57 15.94
C ASP A 172 -17.44 12.28 15.35
N LEU A 173 -17.57 12.08 14.04
CA LEU A 173 -16.97 10.95 13.32
C LEU A 173 -15.43 11.01 13.31
N PHE A 174 -14.85 12.18 13.11
CA PHE A 174 -13.40 12.35 13.18
C PHE A 174 -12.87 12.14 14.60
N VAL A 175 -13.56 12.64 15.63
CA VAL A 175 -13.20 12.37 17.04
C VAL A 175 -13.23 10.87 17.32
N GLN A 176 -14.28 10.18 16.88
CA GLN A 176 -14.35 8.72 16.99
C GLN A 176 -13.21 8.01 16.27
N SER A 177 -12.73 8.59 15.17
CA SER A 177 -11.62 8.04 14.39
C SER A 177 -10.29 8.14 15.14
N ILE A 178 -10.03 9.22 15.92
CA ILE A 178 -8.76 9.43 16.62
C ILE A 178 -8.38 8.23 17.47
N ASP A 179 -9.30 7.74 18.29
CA ASP A 179 -9.05 6.63 19.22
C ASP A 179 -8.90 5.28 18.54
N ARG A 180 -9.35 5.17 17.29
CA ARG A 180 -9.30 3.94 16.51
C ARG A 180 -8.06 3.81 15.64
N GLN A 181 -7.37 4.91 15.36
CA GLN A 181 -6.17 4.87 14.50
C GLN A 181 -4.95 4.37 15.28
N PRO A 182 -4.20 3.40 14.72
CA PRO A 182 -3.05 2.84 15.42
C PRO A 182 -1.82 3.75 15.39
N GLU A 183 -1.74 4.67 14.41
CA GLU A 183 -0.56 5.48 14.14
C GLU A 183 -0.78 6.95 14.45
N ASN A 184 0.27 7.61 14.94
CA ASN A 184 0.23 9.02 15.29
C ASN A 184 -0.15 9.91 14.11
N ASP A 185 0.39 9.65 12.90
CA ASP A 185 0.07 10.44 11.71
C ASP A 185 -1.42 10.37 11.35
N SER A 186 -1.99 9.18 11.39
CA SER A 186 -3.43 8.98 11.12
C SER A 186 -4.30 9.58 12.23
N ARG A 187 -3.85 9.51 13.49
CA ARG A 187 -4.52 10.17 14.63
C ARG A 187 -4.46 11.69 14.52
N ALA A 188 -3.27 12.22 14.15
CA ALA A 188 -3.07 13.65 13.91
C ALA A 188 -4.01 14.16 12.82
N LEU A 189 -4.10 13.41 11.71
CA LEU A 189 -4.97 13.76 10.60
C LEU A 189 -6.46 13.79 11.04
N ALA A 190 -6.91 12.79 11.78
CA ALA A 190 -8.28 12.75 12.31
C ALA A 190 -8.55 13.91 13.28
N ALA A 191 -7.61 14.22 14.17
CA ALA A 191 -7.70 15.34 15.10
C ALA A 191 -7.73 16.68 14.37
N PHE A 192 -6.92 16.83 13.31
CA PHE A 192 -6.94 18.03 12.48
C PHE A 192 -8.31 18.25 11.82
N TYR A 193 -8.89 17.22 11.18
CA TYR A 193 -10.19 17.36 10.56
C TYR A 193 -11.33 17.58 11.57
N ALA A 194 -11.24 16.98 12.75
CA ALA A 194 -12.17 17.24 13.84
C ALA A 194 -12.11 18.71 14.31
N GLY A 195 -10.89 19.23 14.52
CA GLY A 195 -10.67 20.62 14.87
C GLY A 195 -11.11 21.58 13.76
N TYR A 196 -10.79 21.28 12.51
CA TYR A 196 -11.21 22.07 11.37
C TYR A 196 -12.74 22.17 11.22
N THR A 197 -13.46 21.07 11.39
CA THR A 197 -14.93 21.06 11.37
C THR A 197 -15.52 21.83 12.53
N ALA A 198 -14.89 21.78 13.71
CA ALA A 198 -15.27 22.59 14.85
C ALA A 198 -15.08 24.10 14.60
N VAL A 199 -14.01 24.49 13.88
CA VAL A 199 -13.79 25.88 13.43
C VAL A 199 -14.91 26.31 12.48
N LEU A 200 -15.30 25.48 11.51
CA LEU A 200 -16.36 25.79 10.55
C LEU A 200 -17.73 26.01 11.23
N THR A 201 -17.94 25.37 12.39
CA THR A 201 -19.15 25.54 13.20
C THR A 201 -18.98 26.55 14.35
N GLN A 202 -17.86 27.29 14.37
CA GLN A 202 -17.52 28.32 15.36
C GLN A 202 -17.45 27.79 16.82
N LYS A 203 -17.18 26.51 16.98
CA LYS A 203 -17.03 25.84 18.29
C LYS A 203 -15.57 25.89 18.74
N TRP A 204 -15.08 27.07 19.07
CA TRP A 204 -13.67 27.35 19.35
C TRP A 204 -13.13 26.55 20.52
N GLU A 205 -13.92 26.41 21.60
CA GLU A 205 -13.54 25.61 22.78
C GLU A 205 -13.26 24.14 22.45
N LYS A 206 -13.94 23.59 21.42
CA LYS A 206 -13.73 22.24 20.91
C LYS A 206 -12.59 22.19 19.89
N ALA A 207 -12.44 23.22 19.08
CA ALA A 207 -11.45 23.28 18.01
C ALA A 207 -10.02 23.36 18.52
N GLU A 208 -9.74 24.24 19.49
CA GLU A 208 -8.40 24.49 20.00
C GLU A 208 -7.69 23.22 20.51
N PRO A 209 -8.26 22.43 21.44
CA PRO A 209 -7.60 21.22 21.93
C PRO A 209 -7.40 20.14 20.85
N LEU A 210 -8.31 20.06 19.86
CA LEU A 210 -8.18 19.09 18.77
C LEU A 210 -7.05 19.48 17.81
N LEU A 211 -6.91 20.75 17.47
CA LEU A 211 -5.82 21.24 16.63
C LEU A 211 -4.47 21.15 17.35
N GLN A 212 -4.45 21.42 18.67
CA GLN A 212 -3.25 21.22 19.46
C GLN A 212 -2.83 19.75 19.49
N MET A 213 -3.79 18.84 19.70
CA MET A 213 -3.54 17.40 19.65
C MET A 213 -2.95 16.97 18.29
N ALA A 214 -3.46 17.52 17.19
CA ALA A 214 -2.93 17.22 15.87
C ALA A 214 -1.47 17.64 15.75
N ALA A 215 -1.12 18.84 16.23
CA ALA A 215 0.24 19.35 16.21
C ALA A 215 1.19 18.53 17.12
N ASP A 216 0.71 18.10 18.29
CA ASP A 216 1.52 17.33 19.24
C ASP A 216 1.80 15.90 18.71
N LEU A 217 0.86 15.31 17.95
CA LEU A 217 1.01 13.97 17.39
C LEU A 217 1.90 13.93 16.14
N CYS A 218 1.96 15.01 15.39
CA CYS A 218 2.77 15.15 14.18
C CYS A 218 3.47 16.52 14.18
N PRO A 219 4.48 16.70 15.01
CA PRO A 219 5.32 17.91 14.99
C PRO A 219 6.10 17.93 13.69
N GLY A 220 5.74 18.81 12.75
CA GLY A 220 6.25 18.93 11.39
C GLY A 220 7.77 18.95 11.21
#